data_2f0591e432ff800c26c03eee13847416
#
_entry.id   2f0591e432ff800c26c03eee13847416
#
_cell.length_a   1.000
_cell.length_b   1.000
_cell.length_c   1.000
_cell.angle_alpha   90.00
_cell.angle_beta   90.00
_cell.angle_gamma   90.00
#
_symmetry.space_group_name_H-M   'P 1'
#
loop_
_entity.id
_entity.type
_entity.pdbx_description
1 polymer ?
#
loop_
_entity_poly.entity_id
_entity_poly.type
_entity_poly.pdbx_seq_one_letter_code
_entity_poly.pdbx_strand_id
1 'polypeptide(L)'
;ADTGIDSDHSCFRNISSSSIGSEHRKLLHVNTTIDDWDSSGHADYRHGTHTAGILGCHPVDTATGNVVPSSMMALGYDTRLVIQDIVSEDGWVPPDVDLLLAESAMYGGFIHSNSWGDDTTDYTLRSGDFDAFTREFPWTLPLIAPGNNGERVLEPANARNVVAVGASTKDDVTERWVGSVHGPTDSDTRGIFALAPGASIVSARSDGIPGSYNSGQHTLSGTSMSTPMAASYASVVQQMVQEGWITGHNETLGAHDLQLRVPWFETDSIQRNVLLGEGFTPSAPMMKALLSLSTTPLAEPFRNGGSDGS
;
A
#
# COMPACT_ATOMS: atom_id res chain seq x y z
N ALA A 1 -2.74 -5.97 0.52
CA ALA A 1 -3.33 -7.16 1.15
C ALA A 1 -3.88 -6.77 2.52
N ASP A 2 -5.12 -7.19 2.82
CA ASP A 2 -5.83 -6.79 4.05
C ASP A 2 -7.13 -7.62 4.22
N THR A 3 -8.14 -7.11 4.93
CA THR A 3 -9.44 -7.75 5.21
C THR A 3 -10.45 -7.73 4.04
N GLY A 4 -9.98 -7.60 2.80
CA GLY A 4 -10.86 -7.46 1.64
C GLY A 4 -11.26 -6.02 1.33
N ILE A 5 -12.33 -5.85 0.55
CA ILE A 5 -12.82 -4.54 0.10
C ILE A 5 -14.33 -4.53 -0.07
N ASP A 6 -14.96 -3.47 0.36
CA ASP A 6 -16.31 -3.08 -0.03
C ASP A 6 -16.27 -2.43 -1.43
N SER A 7 -16.38 -3.26 -2.46
CA SER A 7 -16.16 -2.83 -3.85
C SER A 7 -17.25 -1.92 -4.40
N ASP A 8 -18.42 -1.87 -3.79
CA ASP A 8 -19.52 -0.99 -4.17
C ASP A 8 -19.55 0.35 -3.40
N HIS A 9 -18.61 0.55 -2.45
CA HIS A 9 -18.43 1.85 -1.80
C HIS A 9 -18.13 2.95 -2.82
N SER A 10 -18.60 4.17 -2.57
CA SER A 10 -18.44 5.33 -3.49
C SER A 10 -17.01 5.58 -3.95
N CYS A 11 -16.02 5.23 -3.14
CA CYS A 11 -14.60 5.33 -3.49
C CYS A 11 -14.19 4.41 -4.64
N PHE A 12 -14.80 3.24 -4.77
CA PHE A 12 -14.30 2.15 -5.61
C PHE A 12 -15.27 1.75 -6.72
N ARG A 13 -16.58 1.78 -6.45
CA ARG A 13 -17.58 1.29 -7.40
C ARG A 13 -17.41 1.85 -8.79
N ASN A 14 -17.75 1.07 -9.79
CA ASN A 14 -17.76 1.50 -11.17
C ASN A 14 -18.95 2.43 -11.46
N ILE A 15 -18.80 3.29 -12.46
CA ILE A 15 -19.87 4.15 -12.97
C ILE A 15 -20.74 3.38 -13.98
N SER A 16 -20.12 2.44 -14.69
CA SER A 16 -20.77 1.55 -15.63
C SER A 16 -20.96 0.15 -15.02
N SER A 17 -21.72 -0.69 -15.69
CA SER A 17 -21.93 -2.08 -15.28
C SER A 17 -20.74 -3.02 -15.56
N SER A 18 -19.54 -2.50 -15.82
CA SER A 18 -18.36 -3.34 -16.05
C SER A 18 -17.92 -4.02 -14.76
N SER A 19 -17.63 -5.30 -14.89
CA SER A 19 -17.07 -6.12 -13.82
C SER A 19 -15.68 -5.67 -13.42
N ILE A 20 -15.21 -6.12 -12.26
CA ILE A 20 -13.80 -5.99 -11.82
C ILE A 20 -12.90 -6.52 -12.92
N GLY A 21 -11.82 -5.79 -13.24
CA GLY A 21 -10.90 -6.12 -14.32
C GLY A 21 -10.37 -4.90 -15.04
N SER A 22 -9.84 -5.11 -16.25
CA SER A 22 -9.16 -4.07 -17.04
C SER A 22 -10.01 -2.84 -17.32
N GLU A 23 -11.33 -3.02 -17.47
CA GLU A 23 -12.27 -1.92 -17.76
C GLU A 23 -12.87 -1.28 -16.51
N HIS A 24 -12.58 -1.82 -15.34
CA HIS A 24 -13.05 -1.23 -14.09
C HIS A 24 -12.19 -0.01 -13.72
N ARG A 25 -12.84 1.10 -13.36
CA ARG A 25 -12.13 2.35 -13.08
C ARG A 25 -11.14 2.27 -11.91
N LYS A 26 -11.39 1.39 -10.92
CA LYS A 26 -10.59 1.30 -9.70
C LYS A 26 -10.00 -0.08 -9.42
N LEU A 27 -10.72 -1.15 -9.71
CA LEU A 27 -10.36 -2.50 -9.28
C LEU A 27 -9.92 -3.34 -10.48
N LEU A 28 -8.63 -3.61 -10.56
CA LEU A 28 -8.04 -4.49 -11.59
C LEU A 28 -8.30 -5.96 -11.26
N HIS A 29 -8.19 -6.29 -9.99
CA HIS A 29 -8.36 -7.63 -9.48
C HIS A 29 -8.77 -7.59 -8.00
N VAL A 30 -9.59 -8.55 -7.60
CA VAL A 30 -9.89 -8.85 -6.20
C VAL A 30 -9.71 -10.35 -6.01
N ASN A 31 -8.75 -10.74 -5.19
CA ASN A 31 -8.57 -12.13 -4.81
C ASN A 31 -9.58 -12.47 -3.71
N THR A 32 -10.46 -13.38 -4.01
CA THR A 32 -11.54 -13.84 -3.13
C THR A 32 -11.34 -15.29 -2.68
N THR A 33 -10.09 -15.74 -2.62
CA THR A 33 -9.79 -17.13 -2.24
C THR A 33 -10.16 -17.42 -0.78
N ILE A 34 -10.05 -16.42 0.09
CA ILE A 34 -10.37 -16.52 1.51
C ILE A 34 -11.86 -16.22 1.72
N ASP A 35 -12.29 -15.01 1.38
CA ASP A 35 -13.69 -14.66 1.27
C ASP A 35 -13.86 -13.54 0.21
N ASP A 36 -15.08 -13.06 -0.04
CA ASP A 36 -15.36 -12.20 -1.19
C ASP A 36 -15.75 -10.76 -0.82
N TRP A 37 -15.70 -10.41 0.46
CA TRP A 37 -16.16 -9.11 0.91
C TRP A 37 -15.53 -8.69 2.24
N ASP A 38 -15.27 -7.41 2.41
CA ASP A 38 -14.87 -6.85 3.71
C ASP A 38 -16.05 -6.83 4.68
N SER A 39 -16.40 -8.01 5.16
CA SER A 39 -17.61 -8.32 5.92
C SER A 39 -17.37 -8.32 7.43
N SER A 40 -18.46 -8.47 8.19
CA SER A 40 -18.45 -8.51 9.65
C SER A 40 -18.01 -9.86 10.25
N GLY A 41 -17.46 -10.77 9.44
CA GLY A 41 -17.05 -12.10 9.92
C GLY A 41 -15.89 -12.08 10.90
N HIS A 42 -14.96 -11.12 10.76
CA HIS A 42 -13.78 -10.95 11.62
C HIS A 42 -13.82 -9.64 12.40
N ALA A 43 -13.13 -9.58 13.53
CA ALA A 43 -13.08 -8.38 14.39
C ALA A 43 -12.47 -7.16 13.67
N ASP A 44 -11.55 -7.40 12.74
CA ASP A 44 -10.85 -6.35 11.98
C ASP A 44 -11.56 -5.96 10.68
N TYR A 45 -12.74 -6.50 10.38
CA TYR A 45 -13.49 -6.12 9.20
C TYR A 45 -13.62 -4.59 9.10
N ARG A 46 -13.74 -4.05 7.90
CA ARG A 46 -13.65 -2.62 7.57
C ARG A 46 -12.23 -2.07 7.51
N HIS A 47 -11.23 -2.82 7.98
CA HIS A 47 -9.84 -2.35 7.95
C HIS A 47 -9.34 -2.27 6.50
N GLY A 48 -9.55 -3.29 5.68
CA GLY A 48 -9.11 -3.34 4.28
C GLY A 48 -9.77 -2.26 3.41
N THR A 49 -11.08 -2.04 3.57
CA THR A 49 -11.77 -0.94 2.88
C THR A 49 -11.22 0.43 3.29
N HIS A 50 -10.86 0.60 4.58
CA HIS A 50 -10.28 1.84 5.07
C HIS A 50 -8.89 2.08 4.49
N THR A 51 -8.02 1.09 4.51
CA THR A 51 -6.65 1.18 3.97
C THR A 51 -6.64 1.37 2.45
N ALA A 52 -7.51 0.65 1.72
CA ALA A 52 -7.71 0.85 0.29
C ALA A 52 -8.23 2.26 -0.04
N GLY A 53 -9.09 2.81 0.82
CA GLY A 53 -9.58 4.17 0.70
C GLY A 53 -8.48 5.21 0.84
N ILE A 54 -7.58 5.07 1.81
CA ILE A 54 -6.41 5.94 1.96
C ILE A 54 -5.52 5.88 0.73
N LEU A 55 -5.33 4.67 0.19
CA LEU A 55 -4.44 4.47 -0.95
C LEU A 55 -5.00 5.08 -2.23
N GLY A 56 -6.28 4.87 -2.54
CA GLY A 56 -6.80 5.18 -3.87
C GLY A 56 -8.29 5.57 -3.95
N CYS A 57 -8.90 6.08 -2.87
CA CYS A 57 -10.30 6.54 -2.94
C CYS A 57 -10.49 7.64 -3.97
N HIS A 58 -11.46 7.45 -4.88
CA HIS A 58 -11.91 8.43 -5.85
C HIS A 58 -13.44 8.46 -5.85
N PRO A 59 -14.07 9.22 -4.94
CA PRO A 59 -15.50 9.14 -4.72
C PRO A 59 -16.31 9.58 -5.92
N VAL A 60 -17.36 8.81 -6.22
CA VAL A 60 -18.33 9.16 -7.27
C VAL A 60 -19.75 9.16 -6.73
N ASP A 61 -20.55 10.09 -7.21
CA ASP A 61 -21.97 10.13 -6.96
C ASP A 61 -22.68 8.96 -7.68
N THR A 62 -23.59 8.27 -6.99
CA THR A 62 -24.28 7.11 -7.54
C THR A 62 -25.24 7.45 -8.67
N ALA A 63 -25.87 8.63 -8.61
CA ALA A 63 -26.91 9.00 -9.56
C ALA A 63 -26.34 9.58 -10.85
N THR A 64 -25.22 10.32 -10.75
CA THR A 64 -24.64 11.05 -11.87
C THR A 64 -23.34 10.46 -12.38
N GLY A 65 -22.69 9.59 -11.60
CA GLY A 65 -21.34 9.08 -11.91
C GLY A 65 -20.24 10.11 -11.84
N ASN A 66 -20.55 11.34 -11.45
CA ASN A 66 -19.55 12.39 -11.35
C ASN A 66 -18.69 12.24 -10.11
N VAL A 67 -17.42 12.65 -10.20
CA VAL A 67 -16.55 12.79 -9.05
C VAL A 67 -17.11 13.77 -8.05
N VAL A 68 -17.12 13.38 -6.79
CA VAL A 68 -17.60 14.21 -5.67
C VAL A 68 -16.39 14.61 -4.82
N PRO A 69 -16.13 15.90 -4.64
CA PRO A 69 -15.12 16.34 -3.67
C PRO A 69 -15.42 15.76 -2.27
N SER A 70 -14.44 15.11 -1.68
CA SER A 70 -14.60 14.43 -0.39
C SER A 70 -13.32 14.50 0.41
N SER A 71 -13.44 14.53 1.75
CA SER A 71 -12.31 14.37 2.67
C SER A 71 -11.65 12.99 2.57
N MET A 72 -12.30 12.03 1.94
CA MET A 72 -11.76 10.69 1.69
C MET A 72 -10.96 10.58 0.38
N MET A 73 -10.95 11.60 -0.48
CA MET A 73 -10.21 11.53 -1.74
C MET A 73 -8.74 11.30 -1.46
N ALA A 74 -8.19 10.22 -2.00
CA ALA A 74 -6.80 9.86 -1.84
C ALA A 74 -5.86 10.80 -2.62
N LEU A 75 -4.60 10.86 -2.23
CA LEU A 75 -3.58 11.56 -3.00
C LEU A 75 -3.41 10.93 -4.40
N GLY A 76 -3.27 9.60 -4.44
CA GLY A 76 -3.25 8.81 -5.67
C GLY A 76 -4.65 8.39 -6.14
N TYR A 77 -5.61 9.30 -6.19
CA TYR A 77 -7.01 8.99 -6.46
C TYR A 77 -7.26 8.27 -7.79
N ASP A 78 -6.40 8.43 -8.78
CA ASP A 78 -6.50 7.71 -10.05
C ASP A 78 -5.80 6.35 -10.05
N THR A 79 -5.07 6.02 -8.98
CA THR A 79 -4.45 4.70 -8.83
C THR A 79 -5.50 3.59 -8.90
N ARG A 80 -5.23 2.58 -9.71
CA ARG A 80 -6.04 1.35 -9.76
C ARG A 80 -5.47 0.32 -8.80
N LEU A 81 -6.34 -0.50 -8.24
CA LEU A 81 -6.03 -1.37 -7.11
C LEU A 81 -6.12 -2.84 -7.49
N VAL A 82 -5.18 -3.61 -6.99
CA VAL A 82 -5.25 -5.07 -6.85
C VAL A 82 -5.49 -5.34 -5.37
N ILE A 83 -6.58 -6.02 -5.05
CA ILE A 83 -6.98 -6.33 -3.68
C ILE A 83 -6.76 -7.81 -3.42
N GLN A 84 -6.15 -8.11 -2.29
CA GLN A 84 -5.93 -9.46 -1.82
C GLN A 84 -6.51 -9.58 -0.42
N ASP A 85 -7.59 -10.34 -0.31
CA ASP A 85 -8.16 -10.68 0.99
C ASP A 85 -7.34 -11.80 1.61
N ILE A 86 -6.86 -11.55 2.82
CA ILE A 86 -6.01 -12.47 3.59
C ILE A 86 -6.57 -12.71 5.00
N VAL A 87 -7.85 -12.39 5.22
CA VAL A 87 -8.50 -12.53 6.52
C VAL A 87 -9.78 -13.33 6.37
N SER A 88 -9.85 -14.48 7.04
CA SER A 88 -11.04 -15.28 7.18
C SER A 88 -11.80 -14.93 8.46
N GLU A 89 -12.98 -15.55 8.66
CA GLU A 89 -13.71 -15.44 9.94
C GLU A 89 -12.88 -15.88 11.14
N ASP A 90 -11.93 -16.81 10.95
CA ASP A 90 -11.07 -17.36 11.99
C ASP A 90 -9.81 -16.53 12.25
N GLY A 91 -9.47 -15.58 11.39
CA GLY A 91 -8.33 -14.69 11.55
C GLY A 91 -7.49 -14.47 10.29
N TRP A 92 -6.32 -13.88 10.49
CA TRP A 92 -5.35 -13.57 9.45
C TRP A 92 -4.68 -14.82 8.91
N VAL A 93 -4.76 -15.05 7.62
CA VAL A 93 -4.19 -16.19 6.89
C VAL A 93 -3.40 -15.74 5.66
N PRO A 94 -2.36 -14.91 5.84
CA PRO A 94 -1.57 -14.43 4.71
C PRO A 94 -0.94 -15.62 3.98
N PRO A 95 -1.00 -15.63 2.63
CA PRO A 95 -0.31 -16.65 1.84
C PRO A 95 1.21 -16.48 1.94
N ASP A 96 1.95 -17.42 1.33
CA ASP A 96 3.39 -17.27 1.15
C ASP A 96 3.69 -15.96 0.40
N VAL A 97 4.78 -15.30 0.79
CA VAL A 97 5.11 -13.95 0.30
C VAL A 97 5.33 -13.90 -1.20
N ASP A 98 5.93 -14.94 -1.76
CA ASP A 98 6.15 -15.04 -3.21
C ASP A 98 4.84 -15.13 -3.99
N LEU A 99 3.86 -15.87 -3.50
CA LEU A 99 2.51 -15.91 -4.09
C LEU A 99 1.80 -14.57 -3.96
N LEU A 100 1.87 -13.95 -2.77
CA LEU A 100 1.26 -12.66 -2.49
C LEU A 100 1.78 -11.56 -3.42
N LEU A 101 3.09 -11.44 -3.52
CA LEU A 101 3.71 -10.39 -4.32
C LEU A 101 3.65 -10.69 -5.83
N ALA A 102 3.77 -11.96 -6.23
CA ALA A 102 3.65 -12.35 -7.62
C ALA A 102 2.25 -12.09 -8.18
N GLU A 103 1.19 -12.41 -7.43
CA GLU A 103 -0.18 -12.12 -7.85
C GLU A 103 -0.39 -10.62 -8.09
N SER A 104 0.05 -9.77 -7.15
CA SER A 104 -0.02 -8.31 -7.34
C SER A 104 0.74 -7.87 -8.59
N ALA A 105 1.95 -8.37 -8.78
CA ALA A 105 2.78 -8.05 -9.93
C ALA A 105 2.17 -8.50 -11.26
N MET A 106 1.47 -9.62 -11.31
CA MET A 106 0.76 -10.11 -12.51
C MET A 106 -0.29 -9.13 -13.03
N TYR A 107 -0.88 -8.35 -12.15
CA TYR A 107 -1.82 -7.28 -12.50
C TYR A 107 -1.18 -5.89 -12.58
N GLY A 108 0.15 -5.81 -12.54
CA GLY A 108 0.91 -4.56 -12.64
C GLY A 108 1.03 -3.78 -11.32
N GLY A 109 0.64 -4.37 -10.19
CA GLY A 109 0.74 -3.76 -8.88
C GLY A 109 2.15 -3.96 -8.27
N PHE A 110 3.03 -3.00 -8.47
CA PHE A 110 4.40 -3.05 -7.92
C PHE A 110 4.56 -2.33 -6.59
N ILE A 111 3.67 -1.42 -6.27
CA ILE A 111 3.59 -0.80 -4.95
C ILE A 111 2.63 -1.64 -4.11
N HIS A 112 3.14 -2.35 -3.12
CA HIS A 112 2.39 -3.31 -2.33
C HIS A 112 2.24 -2.81 -0.88
N SER A 113 1.01 -2.45 -0.49
CA SER A 113 0.70 -1.93 0.84
C SER A 113 0.24 -3.05 1.76
N ASN A 114 0.92 -3.19 2.91
CA ASN A 114 0.69 -4.24 3.90
C ASN A 114 0.49 -3.60 5.28
N SER A 115 -0.76 -3.54 5.71
CA SER A 115 -1.13 -2.99 7.02
C SER A 115 -1.36 -4.09 8.06
N TRP A 116 -0.51 -5.10 8.03
CA TRP A 116 -0.56 -6.30 8.86
C TRP A 116 0.83 -6.83 9.19
N GLY A 117 0.91 -7.74 10.15
CA GLY A 117 2.13 -8.43 10.58
C GLY A 117 1.88 -9.21 11.85
N ASP A 118 2.87 -9.97 12.29
CA ASP A 118 2.81 -10.74 13.53
C ASP A 118 3.41 -9.95 14.70
N ASP A 119 2.97 -10.23 15.91
CA ASP A 119 3.43 -9.57 17.13
C ASP A 119 4.76 -10.19 17.62
N THR A 120 5.75 -10.19 16.74
CA THR A 120 7.13 -10.62 17.03
C THR A 120 8.13 -9.65 16.41
N THR A 121 9.27 -9.50 17.06
CA THR A 121 10.41 -8.70 16.57
C THR A 121 11.45 -9.53 15.83
N ASP A 122 11.28 -10.86 15.83
CA ASP A 122 12.19 -11.79 15.18
C ASP A 122 12.21 -11.58 13.65
N TYR A 123 13.39 -11.70 13.06
CA TYR A 123 13.51 -11.81 11.60
C TYR A 123 13.17 -13.24 11.18
N THR A 124 11.92 -13.45 10.84
CA THR A 124 11.37 -14.77 10.47
C THR A 124 11.63 -15.15 9.01
N LEU A 125 11.16 -16.35 8.62
CA LEU A 125 11.17 -16.76 7.21
C LEU A 125 10.38 -15.77 6.36
N ARG A 126 9.22 -15.27 6.84
CA ARG A 126 8.40 -14.29 6.10
C ARG A 126 9.18 -13.01 5.81
N SER A 127 9.94 -12.49 6.77
CA SER A 127 10.84 -11.34 6.54
C SER A 127 11.91 -11.66 5.50
N GLY A 128 12.47 -12.87 5.57
CA GLY A 128 13.45 -13.38 4.60
C GLY A 128 12.88 -13.49 3.19
N ASP A 129 11.65 -13.95 3.06
CA ASP A 129 10.96 -14.12 1.78
C ASP A 129 10.64 -12.76 1.13
N PHE A 130 10.24 -11.75 1.91
CA PHE A 130 10.13 -10.38 1.39
C PHE A 130 11.48 -9.88 0.84
N ASP A 131 12.57 -10.14 1.54
CA ASP A 131 13.90 -9.74 1.07
C ASP A 131 14.36 -10.53 -0.16
N ALA A 132 14.07 -11.82 -0.21
CA ALA A 132 14.39 -12.68 -1.34
C ALA A 132 13.61 -12.28 -2.60
N PHE A 133 12.29 -12.14 -2.49
CA PHE A 133 11.43 -11.75 -3.61
C PHE A 133 11.83 -10.39 -4.19
N THR A 134 12.01 -9.39 -3.36
CA THR A 134 12.36 -8.04 -3.82
C THR A 134 13.76 -7.95 -4.41
N ARG A 135 14.67 -8.83 -4.03
CA ARG A 135 15.99 -8.94 -4.65
C ARG A 135 15.92 -9.54 -6.05
N GLU A 136 15.08 -10.57 -6.24
CA GLU A 136 14.91 -11.21 -7.53
C GLU A 136 13.99 -10.42 -8.46
N PHE A 137 13.05 -9.71 -7.88
CA PHE A 137 12.06 -8.90 -8.56
C PHE A 137 12.14 -7.43 -8.10
N PRO A 138 13.14 -6.66 -8.55
CA PRO A 138 13.51 -5.37 -7.97
C PRO A 138 12.53 -4.22 -8.26
N TRP A 139 11.42 -4.47 -8.94
CA TRP A 139 10.37 -3.48 -9.17
C TRP A 139 9.31 -3.45 -8.09
N THR A 140 9.16 -4.54 -7.33
CA THR A 140 8.18 -4.60 -6.24
C THR A 140 8.67 -3.81 -5.03
N LEU A 141 7.86 -2.85 -4.60
CA LEU A 141 8.07 -2.00 -3.44
C LEU A 141 7.07 -2.35 -2.34
N PRO A 142 7.39 -3.25 -1.41
CA PRO A 142 6.53 -3.51 -0.28
C PRO A 142 6.65 -2.38 0.76
N LEU A 143 5.52 -1.77 1.10
CA LEU A 143 5.37 -0.86 2.22
C LEU A 143 4.64 -1.60 3.33
N ILE A 144 5.16 -1.57 4.55
CA ILE A 144 4.67 -2.41 5.65
C ILE A 144 4.54 -1.58 6.93
N ALA A 145 3.42 -1.78 7.62
CA ALA A 145 3.17 -1.20 8.92
C ALA A 145 4.07 -1.88 9.99
N PRO A 146 4.90 -1.11 10.72
CA PRO A 146 5.85 -1.68 11.66
C PRO A 146 5.27 -2.06 13.03
N GLY A 147 4.00 -1.74 13.29
CA GLY A 147 3.32 -2.00 14.56
C GLY A 147 2.87 -0.75 15.30
N ASN A 148 1.97 -0.96 16.28
CA ASN A 148 1.30 0.13 17.02
C ASN A 148 1.56 0.07 18.54
N ASN A 149 2.43 -0.80 18.96
CA ASN A 149 2.72 -1.05 20.37
C ASN A 149 4.22 -1.36 20.54
N GLY A 150 4.85 -0.63 21.40
CA GLY A 150 6.26 -0.85 21.68
C GLY A 150 7.20 0.01 20.84
N GLU A 151 8.46 -0.40 20.84
CA GLU A 151 9.55 0.40 20.28
C GLU A 151 10.17 -0.27 19.06
N ARG A 152 10.30 -1.60 19.08
CA ARG A 152 10.98 -2.38 18.04
C ARG A 152 10.07 -2.71 16.88
N VAL A 153 10.65 -2.68 15.69
CA VAL A 153 9.93 -3.00 14.45
C VAL A 153 9.51 -4.45 14.43
N LEU A 154 8.21 -4.67 14.22
CA LEU A 154 7.62 -6.00 14.15
C LEU A 154 7.80 -6.64 12.77
N GLU A 155 7.64 -7.95 12.72
CA GLU A 155 7.64 -8.75 11.51
C GLU A 155 6.37 -8.48 10.67
N PRO A 156 6.40 -8.37 9.31
CA PRO A 156 7.59 -8.46 8.44
C PRO A 156 8.21 -7.09 8.09
N ALA A 157 7.82 -6.01 8.78
CA ALA A 157 8.40 -4.67 8.55
C ALA A 157 9.89 -4.59 8.94
N ASN A 158 10.41 -5.55 9.70
CA ASN A 158 11.82 -5.70 10.04
C ASN A 158 12.67 -6.28 8.88
N ALA A 159 12.06 -6.70 7.76
CA ALA A 159 12.76 -7.08 6.54
C ALA A 159 13.57 -5.90 5.97
N ARG A 160 14.70 -6.19 5.30
CA ARG A 160 15.69 -5.17 4.91
C ARG A 160 15.31 -4.40 3.65
N ASN A 161 14.61 -5.08 2.75
CA ASN A 161 14.27 -4.51 1.44
C ASN A 161 12.88 -3.86 1.38
N VAL A 162 12.11 -3.91 2.45
CA VAL A 162 10.80 -3.27 2.55
C VAL A 162 10.90 -1.79 2.97
N VAL A 163 9.80 -1.09 2.89
CA VAL A 163 9.63 0.28 3.42
C VAL A 163 8.77 0.19 4.69
N ALA A 164 9.37 0.21 5.85
CA ALA A 164 8.65 0.28 7.12
C ALA A 164 8.14 1.72 7.34
N VAL A 165 6.83 1.92 7.41
CA VAL A 165 6.20 3.24 7.48
C VAL A 165 5.59 3.49 8.86
N GLY A 166 6.26 4.31 9.65
CA GLY A 166 5.73 4.76 10.94
C GLY A 166 4.62 5.82 10.77
N ALA A 167 3.88 6.08 11.85
CA ALA A 167 2.79 7.03 11.85
C ALA A 167 3.18 8.37 12.50
N SER A 168 2.87 9.47 11.81
CA SER A 168 2.88 10.82 12.39
C SER A 168 1.47 11.25 12.81
N THR A 169 1.38 12.32 13.60
CA THR A 169 0.11 13.02 13.79
C THR A 169 -0.28 13.69 12.47
N LYS A 170 -1.57 13.95 12.26
CA LYS A 170 -2.04 14.65 11.05
C LYS A 170 -1.92 16.17 11.17
N ASP A 171 -1.93 16.68 12.40
CA ASP A 171 -1.91 18.13 12.69
C ASP A 171 -0.46 18.66 12.65
N ASP A 172 0.50 17.84 13.04
CA ASP A 172 1.93 18.08 12.86
C ASP A 172 2.63 16.83 12.31
N VAL A 173 2.85 16.82 11.01
CA VAL A 173 3.49 15.67 10.32
C VAL A 173 4.95 15.46 10.71
N THR A 174 5.55 16.41 11.41
CA THR A 174 6.91 16.29 11.97
C THR A 174 6.94 15.63 13.34
N GLU A 175 5.76 15.38 13.94
CA GLU A 175 5.60 14.73 15.22
C GLU A 175 5.17 13.28 15.04
N ARG A 176 5.91 12.34 15.63
CA ARG A 176 5.54 10.94 15.65
C ARG A 176 4.29 10.70 16.50
N TRP A 177 3.31 9.99 15.98
CA TRP A 177 2.19 9.51 16.77
C TRP A 177 2.67 8.56 17.88
N VAL A 178 2.21 8.76 19.12
CA VAL A 178 2.69 8.03 20.30
C VAL A 178 2.57 6.51 20.19
N GLY A 179 1.56 5.99 19.47
CA GLY A 179 1.38 4.56 19.24
C GLY A 179 2.31 3.96 18.17
N SER A 180 2.96 4.80 17.36
CA SER A 180 3.80 4.28 16.27
C SER A 180 5.06 3.61 16.79
N VAL A 181 5.30 2.38 16.36
CA VAL A 181 6.63 1.77 16.45
C VAL A 181 7.64 2.58 15.65
N HIS A 182 8.87 2.62 16.10
CA HIS A 182 9.93 3.42 15.47
C HIS A 182 11.22 2.66 15.20
N GLY A 183 11.47 1.58 15.91
CA GLY A 183 12.72 0.83 15.86
C GLY A 183 13.63 1.08 17.05
N PRO A 184 14.81 0.48 17.06
CA PRO A 184 15.38 -0.31 15.96
C PRO A 184 14.70 -1.66 15.75
N THR A 185 15.23 -2.47 14.82
CA THR A 185 14.92 -3.90 14.75
C THR A 185 15.60 -4.64 15.92
N ASP A 186 15.24 -5.90 16.12
CA ASP A 186 15.82 -6.70 17.22
C ASP A 186 17.34 -6.89 17.12
N SER A 187 17.87 -6.88 15.89
CA SER A 187 19.30 -6.92 15.62
C SER A 187 19.99 -5.53 15.69
N ASP A 188 19.34 -4.53 16.30
CA ASP A 188 19.82 -3.16 16.41
C ASP A 188 20.24 -2.51 15.08
N THR A 189 19.61 -2.94 14.01
CA THR A 189 19.76 -2.30 12.70
C THR A 189 18.78 -1.13 12.54
N ARG A 190 18.48 -0.72 11.33
CA ARG A 190 17.58 0.42 11.08
C ARG A 190 16.20 0.23 11.71
N GLY A 191 15.54 1.31 12.02
CA GLY A 191 14.12 1.36 12.37
C GLY A 191 13.22 1.58 11.15
N ILE A 192 12.18 2.40 11.33
CA ILE A 192 11.29 2.79 10.23
C ILE A 192 12.04 3.58 9.15
N PHE A 193 11.53 3.52 7.93
CA PHE A 193 12.08 4.26 6.80
C PHE A 193 11.66 5.74 6.81
N ALA A 194 10.37 5.98 7.03
CA ALA A 194 9.78 7.32 7.09
C ALA A 194 8.50 7.31 7.93
N LEU A 195 8.02 8.50 8.27
CA LEU A 195 6.68 8.70 8.82
C LEU A 195 5.74 9.18 7.71
N ALA A 196 4.47 8.79 7.84
CA ALA A 196 3.35 9.39 7.12
C ALA A 196 2.18 9.60 8.09
N PRO A 197 1.22 10.49 7.80
CA PRO A 197 0.06 10.69 8.65
C PRO A 197 -0.67 9.37 8.92
N GLY A 198 -0.86 9.04 10.20
CA GLY A 198 -1.49 7.80 10.63
C GLY A 198 -2.42 7.96 11.83
N ALA A 199 -2.47 9.14 12.45
CA ALA A 199 -3.34 9.41 13.58
C ALA A 199 -4.62 10.12 13.14
N SER A 200 -5.78 9.60 13.55
CA SER A 200 -7.11 10.17 13.26
C SER A 200 -7.40 10.35 11.77
N ILE A 201 -7.08 9.35 10.98
CA ILE A 201 -7.26 9.36 9.52
C ILE A 201 -8.69 8.94 9.16
N VAL A 202 -9.36 9.80 8.39
CA VAL A 202 -10.72 9.55 7.87
C VAL A 202 -10.60 8.86 6.52
N SER A 203 -11.31 7.74 6.33
CA SER A 203 -11.36 7.02 5.07
C SER A 203 -12.64 6.21 4.92
N ALA A 204 -12.76 5.47 3.83
CA ALA A 204 -13.91 4.64 3.49
C ALA A 204 -14.23 3.61 4.59
N ARG A 205 -15.51 3.32 4.76
CA ARG A 205 -16.01 2.33 5.71
C ARG A 205 -16.88 1.32 5.00
N SER A 206 -16.51 0.05 5.07
CA SER A 206 -17.42 -1.03 4.69
C SER A 206 -18.62 -1.07 5.62
N ASP A 207 -19.80 -1.30 5.08
CA ASP A 207 -20.98 -1.62 5.86
C ASP A 207 -21.22 -3.14 5.96
N GLY A 208 -20.42 -3.94 5.26
CA GLY A 208 -20.51 -5.40 5.24
C GLY A 208 -21.69 -5.94 4.42
N ILE A 209 -22.30 -5.11 3.56
CA ILE A 209 -23.52 -5.48 2.82
C ILE A 209 -23.28 -5.31 1.32
N PRO A 210 -23.04 -6.40 0.57
CA PRO A 210 -22.91 -6.34 -0.88
C PRO A 210 -24.16 -5.73 -1.55
N GLY A 211 -23.91 -4.78 -2.46
CA GLY A 211 -24.98 -4.10 -3.19
C GLY A 211 -25.66 -2.94 -2.43
N SER A 212 -25.10 -2.50 -1.32
CA SER A 212 -25.62 -1.37 -0.55
C SER A 212 -25.37 -0.01 -1.21
N TYR A 213 -24.28 0.08 -1.99
CA TYR A 213 -23.78 1.31 -2.63
C TYR A 213 -23.52 2.45 -1.64
N ASN A 214 -22.95 2.11 -0.50
CA ASN A 214 -22.70 3.06 0.57
C ASN A 214 -21.60 4.09 0.23
N SER A 215 -21.51 5.12 1.06
CA SER A 215 -20.46 6.13 1.05
C SER A 215 -20.00 6.46 2.48
N GLY A 216 -20.09 5.47 3.35
CA GLY A 216 -19.75 5.59 4.77
C GLY A 216 -18.28 5.92 4.97
N GLN A 217 -17.99 6.57 6.08
CA GLN A 217 -16.62 6.89 6.47
C GLN A 217 -16.44 6.65 7.96
N HIS A 218 -15.23 6.40 8.38
CA HIS A 218 -14.84 6.39 9.78
C HIS A 218 -13.39 6.79 9.96
N THR A 219 -13.01 6.98 11.21
CA THR A 219 -11.68 7.46 11.59
C THR A 219 -10.93 6.37 12.32
N LEU A 220 -9.74 6.05 11.84
CA LEU A 220 -8.81 5.12 12.50
C LEU A 220 -7.46 5.77 12.75
N SER A 221 -6.68 5.17 13.66
CA SER A 221 -5.30 5.56 13.95
C SER A 221 -4.42 4.33 13.98
N GLY A 222 -3.26 4.39 13.36
CA GLY A 222 -2.28 3.31 13.34
C GLY A 222 -1.24 3.48 12.24
N THR A 223 -0.17 2.72 12.33
CA THR A 223 0.77 2.54 11.22
C THR A 223 0.10 1.87 10.02
N SER A 224 -1.03 1.19 10.25
CA SER A 224 -1.93 0.70 9.20
C SER A 224 -2.52 1.81 8.33
N MET A 225 -2.64 3.04 8.82
CA MET A 225 -3.14 4.19 8.06
C MET A 225 -2.00 4.94 7.37
N SER A 226 -0.84 5.02 8.00
CA SER A 226 0.34 5.68 7.42
C SER A 226 0.91 4.89 6.23
N THR A 227 0.86 3.57 6.28
CA THR A 227 1.40 2.70 5.22
C THR A 227 0.70 2.93 3.87
N PRO A 228 -0.64 2.86 3.74
CA PRO A 228 -1.32 3.17 2.49
C PRO A 228 -1.22 4.66 2.11
N MET A 229 -1.04 5.57 3.06
CA MET A 229 -0.76 6.98 2.76
C MET A 229 0.58 7.13 2.02
N ALA A 230 1.63 6.48 2.50
CA ALA A 230 2.92 6.45 1.83
C ALA A 230 2.84 5.70 0.49
N ALA A 231 2.03 4.63 0.39
CA ALA A 231 1.81 3.91 -0.87
C ALA A 231 1.07 4.78 -1.90
N SER A 232 0.07 5.55 -1.47
CA SER A 232 -0.64 6.53 -2.31
C SER A 232 0.33 7.59 -2.87
N TYR A 233 1.21 8.12 -2.02
CA TYR A 233 2.25 9.04 -2.46
C TYR A 233 3.25 8.37 -3.42
N ALA A 234 3.69 7.15 -3.11
CA ALA A 234 4.59 6.40 -3.98
C ALA A 234 3.97 6.14 -5.36
N SER A 235 2.66 5.91 -5.46
CA SER A 235 1.98 5.72 -6.75
C SER A 235 2.03 6.97 -7.64
N VAL A 236 1.91 8.15 -7.03
CA VAL A 236 2.07 9.43 -7.75
C VAL A 236 3.52 9.62 -8.22
N VAL A 237 4.51 9.31 -7.36
CA VAL A 237 5.92 9.38 -7.74
C VAL A 237 6.25 8.38 -8.87
N GLN A 238 5.70 7.16 -8.79
CA GLN A 238 5.85 6.17 -9.86
C GLN A 238 5.26 6.66 -11.18
N GLN A 239 4.06 7.24 -11.16
CA GLN A 239 3.44 7.85 -12.33
C GLN A 239 4.32 8.95 -12.91
N MET A 240 4.87 9.84 -12.07
CA MET A 240 5.75 10.92 -12.53
C MET A 240 7.02 10.39 -13.23
N VAL A 241 7.57 9.25 -12.79
CA VAL A 241 8.68 8.59 -13.48
C VAL A 241 8.22 7.98 -14.81
N GLN A 242 7.08 7.27 -14.80
CA GLN A 242 6.53 6.59 -15.98
C GLN A 242 6.09 7.57 -17.08
N GLU A 243 5.64 8.75 -16.71
CA GLU A 243 5.28 9.81 -17.63
C GLU A 243 6.45 10.73 -18.00
N GLY A 244 7.64 10.46 -17.48
CA GLY A 244 8.86 11.21 -17.77
C GLY A 244 9.00 12.57 -17.08
N TRP A 245 8.12 12.91 -16.12
CA TRP A 245 8.18 14.19 -15.40
C TRP A 245 9.43 14.38 -14.56
N ILE A 246 9.93 13.28 -13.97
CA ILE A 246 11.14 13.33 -13.13
C ILE A 246 12.40 13.12 -13.99
N THR A 247 12.35 12.19 -14.93
CA THR A 247 13.52 11.69 -15.67
C THR A 247 13.65 12.29 -17.06
N GLY A 248 12.66 13.05 -17.50
CA GLY A 248 12.53 13.51 -18.88
C GLY A 248 12.09 12.39 -19.82
N HIS A 249 11.64 12.78 -21.01
CA HIS A 249 11.35 11.82 -22.07
C HIS A 249 12.65 11.14 -22.47
N ASN A 250 12.68 9.84 -22.35
CA ASN A 250 13.84 9.06 -22.72
C ASN A 250 13.52 8.18 -23.93
N GLU A 251 13.82 8.68 -25.10
CA GLU A 251 13.67 7.95 -26.36
C GLU A 251 14.58 6.70 -26.43
N THR A 252 15.60 6.62 -25.56
CA THR A 252 16.61 5.55 -25.60
C THR A 252 16.39 4.45 -24.58
N LEU A 253 15.69 4.71 -23.47
CA LEU A 253 15.34 3.70 -22.47
C LEU A 253 13.86 3.37 -22.59
N GLY A 254 13.48 2.68 -23.63
CA GLY A 254 12.11 2.22 -23.77
C GLY A 254 11.70 1.39 -22.57
N ALA A 255 10.58 1.73 -21.96
CA ALA A 255 10.03 1.01 -20.80
C ALA A 255 9.84 -0.49 -21.06
N HIS A 256 9.76 -0.90 -22.32
CA HIS A 256 9.71 -2.30 -22.76
C HIS A 256 10.93 -3.13 -22.34
N ASP A 257 12.11 -2.54 -22.18
CA ASP A 257 13.30 -3.32 -21.80
C ASP A 257 13.27 -3.80 -20.34
N LEU A 258 12.47 -3.17 -19.51
CA LEU A 258 12.33 -3.53 -18.10
C LEU A 258 11.35 -4.68 -17.89
N GLN A 259 10.37 -4.81 -18.76
CA GLN A 259 9.37 -5.87 -18.69
C GLN A 259 9.88 -7.24 -19.07
N LEU A 260 10.76 -7.29 -20.04
CA LEU A 260 11.19 -8.53 -20.67
C LEU A 260 12.01 -9.42 -19.75
N ARG A 261 12.29 -8.96 -18.53
CA ARG A 261 13.12 -9.67 -17.54
C ARG A 261 12.34 -10.37 -16.46
N VAL A 262 11.02 -10.36 -16.55
CA VAL A 262 10.16 -11.01 -15.56
C VAL A 262 9.70 -12.35 -16.08
N PRO A 263 10.29 -13.47 -15.64
CA PRO A 263 10.11 -14.78 -16.27
C PRO A 263 8.68 -15.33 -16.22
N TRP A 264 7.85 -14.86 -15.29
CA TRP A 264 6.46 -15.30 -15.11
C TRP A 264 5.42 -14.31 -15.61
N PHE A 265 5.83 -13.18 -16.13
CA PHE A 265 4.96 -12.34 -16.92
C PHE A 265 4.78 -12.99 -18.30
N GLU A 266 3.83 -13.87 -18.42
CA GLU A 266 3.23 -14.07 -19.73
C GLU A 266 2.57 -12.75 -20.11
N THR A 267 3.19 -12.08 -21.03
CA THR A 267 2.86 -10.71 -21.40
C THR A 267 1.51 -10.67 -22.09
N ASP A 268 0.46 -10.59 -21.30
CA ASP A 268 -0.81 -10.07 -21.77
C ASP A 268 -0.59 -8.60 -22.17
N SER A 269 -1.13 -8.23 -23.32
CA SER A 269 -1.01 -6.86 -23.87
C SER A 269 -1.54 -5.78 -22.91
N ILE A 270 -2.42 -6.15 -22.00
CA ILE A 270 -3.00 -5.27 -20.99
C ILE A 270 -1.97 -4.92 -19.92
N GLN A 271 -1.20 -5.90 -19.47
CA GLN A 271 -0.15 -5.68 -18.47
C GLN A 271 0.99 -4.80 -19.02
N ARG A 272 1.30 -4.89 -20.29
CA ARG A 272 2.24 -3.98 -20.94
C ARG A 272 1.80 -2.54 -20.84
N ASN A 273 0.54 -2.26 -21.12
CA ASN A 273 0.03 -0.89 -21.14
C ASN A 273 -0.04 -0.26 -19.75
N VAL A 274 -0.18 -1.05 -18.69
CA VAL A 274 -0.12 -0.57 -17.30
C VAL A 274 1.31 -0.18 -16.90
N LEU A 275 2.32 -0.81 -17.50
CA LEU A 275 3.73 -0.62 -17.16
C LEU A 275 4.45 0.40 -18.05
N LEU A 276 3.90 0.69 -19.22
CA LEU A 276 4.55 1.47 -20.27
C LEU A 276 3.92 2.87 -20.36
N GLY A 277 4.38 3.77 -19.51
CA GLY A 277 4.28 5.20 -19.82
C GLY A 277 5.36 5.64 -20.82
N GLU A 278 5.45 6.92 -21.09
CA GLU A 278 6.50 7.51 -21.94
C GLU A 278 7.88 7.50 -21.27
N GLY A 279 7.96 7.23 -19.95
CA GLY A 279 9.19 7.00 -19.20
C GLY A 279 9.47 5.51 -19.05
N PHE A 280 9.81 5.10 -17.83
CA PHE A 280 10.07 3.71 -17.48
C PHE A 280 9.51 3.36 -16.11
N THR A 281 9.33 2.08 -15.82
CA THR A 281 8.94 1.61 -14.50
C THR A 281 10.14 1.68 -13.55
N PRO A 282 10.11 2.50 -12.49
CA PRO A 282 11.22 2.63 -11.56
C PRO A 282 11.40 1.37 -10.73
N SER A 283 12.64 1.01 -10.45
CA SER A 283 12.93 -0.06 -9.48
C SER A 283 12.62 0.39 -8.04
N ALA A 284 12.37 -0.56 -7.14
CA ALA A 284 12.15 -0.28 -5.73
C ALA A 284 13.30 0.50 -5.07
N PRO A 285 14.59 0.22 -5.32
CA PRO A 285 15.68 1.07 -4.85
C PRO A 285 15.60 2.52 -5.36
N MET A 286 15.24 2.73 -6.61
CA MET A 286 15.02 4.08 -7.16
C MET A 286 13.83 4.77 -6.48
N MET A 287 12.73 4.07 -6.31
CA MET A 287 11.57 4.59 -5.59
C MET A 287 11.92 4.98 -4.16
N LYS A 288 12.67 4.14 -3.43
CA LYS A 288 13.15 4.48 -2.09
C LYS A 288 14.01 5.75 -2.08
N ALA A 289 14.90 5.92 -3.05
CA ALA A 289 15.71 7.12 -3.17
C ALA A 289 14.85 8.37 -3.42
N LEU A 290 13.89 8.29 -4.33
CA LEU A 290 12.96 9.40 -4.62
C LEU A 290 12.08 9.74 -3.40
N LEU A 291 11.55 8.74 -2.72
CA LEU A 291 10.79 8.93 -1.49
C LEU A 291 11.64 9.59 -0.40
N SER A 292 12.91 9.16 -0.21
CA SER A 292 13.83 9.77 0.75
C SER A 292 14.11 11.23 0.43
N LEU A 293 14.32 11.57 -0.84
CA LEU A 293 14.59 12.94 -1.27
C LEU A 293 13.39 13.87 -1.05
N SER A 294 12.19 13.33 -1.00
CA SER A 294 10.96 14.08 -0.82
C SER A 294 10.52 14.20 0.65
N THR A 295 11.24 13.57 1.59
CA THR A 295 10.91 13.67 3.02
C THR A 295 11.38 14.99 3.62
N THR A 296 10.62 15.45 4.63
CA THR A 296 11.02 16.58 5.48
C THR A 296 11.63 16.04 6.77
N PRO A 297 12.75 16.59 7.26
CA PRO A 297 13.31 16.22 8.55
C PRO A 297 12.28 16.41 9.68
N LEU A 298 12.30 15.54 10.67
CA LEU A 298 11.50 15.69 11.86
C LEU A 298 11.95 16.95 12.66
N ALA A 299 11.02 17.56 13.39
CA ALA A 299 11.29 18.73 14.21
C ALA A 299 12.33 18.44 15.33
N GLU A 300 12.24 17.24 15.91
CA GLU A 300 13.21 16.72 16.87
C GLU A 300 13.96 15.53 16.27
N PRO A 301 15.26 15.38 16.55
CA PRO A 301 16.01 14.24 16.06
C PRO A 301 15.41 12.93 16.59
N PHE A 302 14.83 12.17 15.71
CA PHE A 302 14.33 10.86 16.03
C PHE A 302 15.50 9.89 16.10
N ARG A 303 15.94 9.58 17.30
CA ARG A 303 16.96 8.57 17.51
C ARG A 303 16.33 7.20 17.42
N ASN A 304 16.67 6.44 16.40
CA ASN A 304 16.34 5.02 16.34
C ASN A 304 16.97 4.34 17.56
N GLY A 305 16.15 4.18 18.62
CA GLY A 305 16.39 3.22 19.68
C GLY A 305 17.73 3.22 20.39
N GLY A 306 18.33 4.33 20.62
CA GLY A 306 19.31 4.43 21.69
C GLY A 306 18.56 4.69 22.99
N SER A 307 18.62 3.80 23.93
CA SER A 307 18.44 4.18 25.34
C SER A 307 19.49 5.24 25.61
N ASP A 308 19.01 6.55 25.49
CA ASP A 308 19.86 7.58 25.75
C ASP A 308 20.14 7.79 27.07
N GLY A 309 21.03 7.30 27.36
CA GLY A 309 21.76 7.61 28.52
C GLY A 309 23.16 8.07 28.15
N SER A 310 23.23 9.11 27.49
CA SER A 310 24.50 9.88 27.46
C SER A 310 24.56 10.75 26.23
#